data_3976bcce8e2460c1ba3a36f0a65af7f0
#
_entry.id   3976bcce8e2460c1ba3a36f0a65af7f0
#
_cell.length_a   1.000
_cell.length_b   1.000
_cell.length_c   1.000
_cell.angle_alpha   90.00
_cell.angle_beta   90.00
_cell.angle_gamma   90.00
#
_symmetry.space_group_name_H-M   'P 1'
#
loop_
_entity.id
_entity.type
_entity.pdbx_description
1 polymer ?
#
loop_
_entity_poly.entity_id
_entity_poly.type
_entity_poly.pdbx_seq_one_letter_code
_entity_poly.pdbx_strand_id
1 'polypeptide(L)'
;ILLIGAVVVIWKYTPGNIVDKASELFNESDGKVVHKKRVVLNVPLINQMDDPKLYNGCEVTSLAMVLNYNGIDVTKSELADNIETVPFQYDNGEHGNPNDGFVGSVSGSTSAGLGVYHGPIYKLAKQYADNVYDLTGSNFDTVVNKVEEGHPVWTITTTAFAPVSDFESWDTPDGKIDVTYSEHSVCITGFDRDKRVIYVNDPYGYKNREVDWNDFAAAYKQMGKQAIYVTK
;
A
#
# COMPACT_ATOMS: atom_id res chain seq x y z
N ILE A 1 -42.78 -25.77 -4.66
CA ILE A 1 -43.44 -26.92 -5.29
C ILE A 1 -42.77 -27.26 -6.62
N LEU A 2 -42.26 -26.31 -7.39
CA LEU A 2 -41.58 -26.54 -8.68
C LEU A 2 -40.20 -27.20 -8.56
N LEU A 3 -39.48 -27.01 -7.44
CA LEU A 3 -38.17 -27.62 -7.18
C LEU A 3 -38.24 -29.13 -6.86
N ILE A 4 -39.31 -29.58 -6.20
CA ILE A 4 -39.51 -31.00 -5.86
C ILE A 4 -39.88 -31.82 -7.11
N GLY A 5 -40.59 -31.21 -8.07
CA GLY A 5 -40.94 -31.86 -9.33
C GLY A 5 -39.74 -32.13 -10.24
N ALA A 6 -38.78 -31.21 -10.29
CA ALA A 6 -37.55 -31.35 -11.07
C ALA A 6 -36.62 -32.47 -10.56
N VAL A 7 -36.49 -32.60 -9.22
CA VAL A 7 -35.69 -33.67 -8.62
C VAL A 7 -36.30 -35.07 -8.85
N VAL A 8 -37.60 -35.20 -8.82
CA VAL A 8 -38.30 -36.50 -9.04
C VAL A 8 -38.22 -36.93 -10.51
N VAL A 9 -38.25 -35.99 -11.48
CA VAL A 9 -38.09 -36.31 -12.90
C VAL A 9 -36.65 -36.73 -13.23
N ILE A 10 -35.65 -36.12 -12.59
CA ILE A 10 -34.26 -36.50 -12.78
C ILE A 10 -33.99 -37.92 -12.27
N TRP A 11 -34.60 -38.29 -11.14
CA TRP A 11 -34.44 -39.63 -10.56
C TRP A 11 -35.06 -40.76 -11.40
N LYS A 12 -36.04 -40.45 -12.25
CA LYS A 12 -36.79 -41.44 -13.01
C LYS A 12 -36.21 -41.74 -14.39
N TYR A 13 -35.29 -40.93 -14.88
CA TYR A 13 -34.78 -41.03 -16.27
C TYR A 13 -33.25 -41.11 -16.42
N THR A 14 -32.47 -41.19 -15.33
CA THR A 14 -31.01 -41.26 -15.43
C THR A 14 -30.46 -42.53 -14.79
N PRO A 15 -29.94 -43.49 -15.60
CA PRO A 15 -29.09 -44.55 -15.07
C PRO A 15 -27.80 -43.91 -14.55
N GLY A 16 -27.36 -44.26 -13.36
CA GLY A 16 -26.15 -43.98 -12.56
C GLY A 16 -25.05 -43.00 -13.00
N ASN A 17 -24.93 -42.69 -14.29
CA ASN A 17 -23.78 -41.98 -14.86
C ASN A 17 -23.84 -40.46 -14.78
N ILE A 18 -24.96 -39.82 -14.42
CA ILE A 18 -25.03 -38.34 -14.34
C ILE A 18 -24.71 -37.84 -12.93
N VAL A 19 -25.03 -38.63 -11.92
CA VAL A 19 -24.69 -38.28 -10.53
C VAL A 19 -23.16 -38.38 -10.35
N ASP A 20 -22.57 -39.40 -10.95
CA ASP A 20 -21.09 -39.55 -10.92
C ASP A 20 -20.39 -38.44 -11.74
N LYS A 21 -20.92 -38.07 -12.93
CA LYS A 21 -20.41 -36.95 -13.73
C LYS A 21 -20.62 -35.58 -13.06
N ALA A 22 -21.73 -35.40 -12.37
CA ALA A 22 -21.96 -34.17 -11.56
C ALA A 22 -21.02 -34.09 -10.37
N SER A 23 -20.77 -35.21 -9.67
CA SER A 23 -19.80 -35.25 -8.59
C SER A 23 -18.35 -35.09 -9.07
N GLU A 24 -18.01 -35.59 -10.27
CA GLU A 24 -16.72 -35.32 -10.91
C GLU A 24 -16.56 -33.83 -11.30
N LEU A 25 -17.62 -33.20 -11.81
CA LEU A 25 -17.63 -31.76 -12.11
C LEU A 25 -17.57 -30.87 -10.87
N PHE A 26 -18.04 -31.36 -9.72
CA PHE A 26 -17.95 -30.66 -8.43
C PHE A 26 -16.69 -31.02 -7.63
N ASN A 27 -16.01 -32.13 -7.96
CA ASN A 27 -14.74 -32.53 -7.32
C ASN A 27 -13.49 -32.01 -8.05
N GLU A 28 -13.65 -31.40 -9.24
CA GLU A 28 -12.53 -30.78 -9.98
C GLU A 28 -12.45 -29.26 -9.81
N SER A 29 -13.09 -28.69 -8.81
CA SER A 29 -12.65 -27.43 -8.25
C SER A 29 -11.58 -27.69 -7.19
N ASP A 30 -10.41 -28.16 -7.59
CA ASP A 30 -9.18 -27.83 -6.92
C ASP A 30 -9.22 -26.31 -6.71
N GLY A 31 -9.30 -25.87 -5.45
CA GLY A 31 -9.45 -24.47 -5.08
C GLY A 31 -8.22 -23.64 -5.45
N LYS A 32 -7.81 -23.71 -6.72
CA LYS A 32 -6.74 -22.94 -7.29
C LYS A 32 -7.27 -21.52 -7.46
N VAL A 33 -6.90 -20.64 -6.54
CA VAL A 33 -7.15 -19.21 -6.68
C VAL A 33 -6.55 -18.76 -8.02
N VAL A 34 -7.43 -18.43 -8.97
CA VAL A 34 -7.00 -17.91 -10.29
C VAL A 34 -6.72 -16.42 -10.12
N HIS A 35 -5.45 -16.08 -10.02
CA HIS A 35 -5.01 -14.69 -9.95
C HIS A 35 -5.19 -13.96 -11.28
N LYS A 36 -5.59 -12.68 -11.21
CA LYS A 36 -5.63 -11.80 -12.37
C LYS A 36 -4.21 -11.58 -12.90
N LYS A 37 -4.06 -11.58 -14.21
CA LYS A 37 -2.77 -11.31 -14.85
C LYS A 37 -2.35 -9.85 -14.73
N ARG A 38 -3.32 -8.94 -14.80
CA ARG A 38 -3.10 -7.50 -14.78
C ARG A 38 -4.24 -6.79 -14.06
N VAL A 39 -3.91 -5.82 -13.24
CA VAL A 39 -4.83 -4.86 -12.62
C VAL A 39 -4.23 -3.47 -12.73
N VAL A 40 -5.05 -2.47 -13.02
CA VAL A 40 -4.70 -1.04 -12.90
C VAL A 40 -5.91 -0.31 -12.34
N LEU A 41 -5.80 0.19 -11.15
CA LEU A 41 -6.83 0.96 -10.47
C LEU A 41 -6.76 2.43 -10.91
N ASN A 42 -7.91 3.07 -11.09
CA ASN A 42 -7.95 4.48 -11.44
C ASN A 42 -7.85 5.37 -10.20
N VAL A 43 -6.70 5.31 -9.53
CA VAL A 43 -6.41 6.15 -8.36
C VAL A 43 -6.14 7.59 -8.82
N PRO A 44 -6.70 8.63 -8.16
CA PRO A 44 -6.34 10.01 -8.47
C PRO A 44 -4.85 10.24 -8.18
N LEU A 45 -4.17 10.94 -9.09
CA LEU A 45 -2.80 11.37 -8.86
C LEU A 45 -2.80 12.69 -8.13
N ILE A 46 -2.00 12.78 -7.06
CA ILE A 46 -1.71 14.03 -6.35
C ILE A 46 -0.20 14.25 -6.41
N ASN A 47 0.23 15.45 -6.80
CA ASN A 47 1.64 15.80 -6.87
C ASN A 47 2.04 16.61 -5.63
N GLN A 48 3.04 16.12 -4.89
CA GLN A 48 3.53 16.80 -3.69
C GLN A 48 4.19 18.16 -4.03
N MET A 49 4.64 18.34 -5.25
CA MET A 49 5.29 19.56 -5.72
C MET A 49 4.32 20.60 -6.28
N ASP A 50 3.01 20.32 -6.37
CA ASP A 50 1.99 21.35 -6.64
C ASP A 50 1.81 22.23 -5.39
N ASP A 51 1.46 23.51 -5.59
CA ASP A 51 1.31 24.44 -4.48
C ASP A 51 0.09 24.09 -3.57
N PRO A 52 0.25 24.14 -2.25
CA PRO A 52 1.47 24.35 -1.49
C PRO A 52 2.40 23.14 -1.57
N LYS A 53 3.70 23.37 -1.83
CA LYS A 53 4.70 22.32 -2.02
C LYS A 53 5.05 21.66 -0.69
N LEU A 54 5.17 20.34 -0.73
CA LEU A 54 5.64 19.51 0.40
C LEU A 54 6.89 18.77 -0.05
N TYR A 55 8.07 19.38 0.16
CA TYR A 55 9.33 18.81 -0.33
C TYR A 55 9.65 17.43 0.27
N ASN A 56 9.18 17.17 1.51
CA ASN A 56 9.35 15.90 2.22
C ASN A 56 8.01 15.17 2.42
N GLY A 57 6.94 15.50 1.67
CA GLY A 57 5.59 15.05 1.93
C GLY A 57 5.13 13.85 1.12
N CYS A 58 6.02 12.94 0.71
CA CYS A 58 5.64 11.79 -0.13
C CYS A 58 4.66 10.87 0.59
N GLU A 59 4.79 10.66 1.91
CA GLU A 59 3.96 9.74 2.67
C GLU A 59 2.52 10.26 2.84
N VAL A 60 2.36 11.53 3.23
CA VAL A 60 1.04 12.15 3.38
C VAL A 60 0.37 12.34 2.02
N THR A 61 1.14 12.62 0.95
CA THR A 61 0.59 12.73 -0.41
C THR A 61 0.14 11.38 -0.94
N SER A 62 0.90 10.32 -0.70
CA SER A 62 0.52 8.96 -1.06
C SER A 62 -0.70 8.48 -0.27
N LEU A 63 -0.81 8.84 1.01
CA LEU A 63 -2.01 8.57 1.81
C LEU A 63 -3.23 9.32 1.26
N ALA A 64 -3.08 10.60 0.88
CA ALA A 64 -4.17 11.37 0.28
C ALA A 64 -4.72 10.68 -0.97
N MET A 65 -3.86 10.10 -1.83
CA MET A 65 -4.29 9.35 -3.02
C MET A 65 -5.12 8.12 -2.65
N VAL A 66 -4.72 7.36 -1.62
CA VAL A 66 -5.47 6.19 -1.13
C VAL A 66 -6.83 6.59 -0.55
N LEU A 67 -6.89 7.65 0.27
CA LEU A 67 -8.12 8.15 0.88
C LEU A 67 -9.09 8.67 -0.19
N ASN A 68 -8.62 9.48 -1.12
CA ASN A 68 -9.44 10.03 -2.21
C ASN A 68 -10.02 8.92 -3.12
N TYR A 69 -9.25 7.86 -3.40
CA TYR A 69 -9.76 6.70 -4.14
C TYR A 69 -10.96 6.05 -3.43
N ASN A 70 -10.96 6.03 -2.11
CA ASN A 70 -12.04 5.49 -1.29
C ASN A 70 -13.19 6.48 -1.08
N GLY A 71 -13.16 7.66 -1.72
CA GLY A 71 -14.22 8.67 -1.66
C GLY A 71 -14.12 9.61 -0.46
N ILE A 72 -12.97 9.65 0.20
CA ILE A 72 -12.68 10.57 1.31
C ILE A 72 -11.92 11.75 0.72
N ASP A 73 -12.59 12.90 0.64
CA ASP A 73 -12.02 14.13 0.08
C ASP A 73 -11.11 14.79 1.11
N VAL A 74 -9.81 14.63 0.93
CA VAL A 74 -8.77 15.18 1.81
C VAL A 74 -7.56 15.61 0.98
N THR A 75 -6.97 16.74 1.35
CA THR A 75 -5.77 17.25 0.68
C THR A 75 -4.48 16.75 1.32
N LYS A 76 -3.38 16.74 0.55
CA LYS A 76 -2.04 16.45 1.08
C LYS A 76 -1.64 17.43 2.19
N SER A 77 -2.05 18.70 2.06
CA SER A 77 -1.75 19.76 3.04
C SER A 77 -2.49 19.55 4.35
N GLU A 78 -3.76 19.16 4.29
CA GLU A 78 -4.54 18.83 5.49
C GLU A 78 -3.93 17.64 6.23
N LEU A 79 -3.47 16.60 5.52
CA LEU A 79 -2.78 15.47 6.14
C LEU A 79 -1.42 15.90 6.71
N ALA A 80 -0.69 16.79 6.03
CA ALA A 80 0.58 17.34 6.52
C ALA A 80 0.42 18.17 7.79
N ASP A 81 -0.70 18.87 7.93
CA ASP A 81 -1.02 19.68 9.13
C ASP A 81 -1.46 18.81 10.32
N ASN A 82 -1.95 17.59 10.07
CA ASN A 82 -2.50 16.69 11.10
C ASN A 82 -1.59 15.49 11.43
N ILE A 83 -0.51 15.27 10.69
CA ILE A 83 0.45 14.21 11.03
C ILE A 83 1.19 14.53 12.32
N GLU A 84 1.31 13.55 13.22
CA GLU A 84 2.17 13.67 14.40
C GLU A 84 3.61 13.89 13.98
N THR A 85 4.29 14.85 14.59
CA THR A 85 5.68 15.21 14.25
C THR A 85 6.59 15.06 15.45
N VAL A 86 7.86 14.72 15.17
CA VAL A 86 8.95 14.71 16.16
C VAL A 86 10.10 15.60 15.68
N PRO A 87 10.92 16.17 16.58
CA PRO A 87 12.06 16.99 16.18
C PRO A 87 12.99 16.25 15.21
N PHE A 88 13.58 16.98 14.27
CA PHE A 88 14.65 16.42 13.44
C PHE A 88 15.85 16.04 14.30
N GLN A 89 16.18 16.88 15.29
CA GLN A 89 17.19 16.60 16.30
C GLN A 89 16.77 17.23 17.64
N TYR A 90 16.97 16.50 18.72
CA TYR A 90 16.77 16.96 20.09
C TYR A 90 18.03 17.69 20.62
N ASP A 91 17.89 18.45 21.72
CA ASP A 91 18.99 19.18 22.35
C ASP A 91 20.13 18.28 22.84
N ASN A 92 19.85 17.02 23.15
CA ASN A 92 20.83 16.01 23.54
C ASN A 92 21.59 15.38 22.35
N GLY A 93 21.26 15.77 21.12
CA GLY A 93 21.86 15.27 19.89
C GLY A 93 21.19 14.03 19.28
N GLU A 94 20.24 13.41 19.97
CA GLU A 94 19.43 12.33 19.39
C GLU A 94 18.51 12.85 18.29
N HIS A 95 18.15 11.98 17.34
CA HIS A 95 17.19 12.28 16.29
C HIS A 95 15.78 11.82 16.66
N GLY A 96 14.78 12.39 16.00
CA GLY A 96 13.42 11.87 16.05
C GLY A 96 13.34 10.47 15.43
N ASN A 97 12.41 9.66 15.94
CA ASN A 97 12.17 8.32 15.42
C ASN A 97 10.99 8.37 14.44
N PRO A 98 11.15 7.97 13.16
CA PRO A 98 10.05 7.98 12.18
C PRO A 98 8.90 7.01 12.52
N ASN A 99 9.10 6.11 13.48
CA ASN A 99 8.00 5.28 14.02
C ASN A 99 7.08 6.04 14.98
N ASP A 100 7.53 7.18 15.55
CA ASP A 100 6.76 7.97 16.52
C ASP A 100 6.02 9.15 15.86
N GLY A 101 6.59 9.69 14.79
CA GLY A 101 6.02 10.81 14.06
C GLY A 101 6.86 11.18 12.84
N PHE A 102 6.38 12.15 12.07
CA PHE A 102 7.15 12.73 10.98
C PHE A 102 8.38 13.45 11.55
N VAL A 103 9.55 13.02 11.12
CA VAL A 103 10.82 13.56 11.63
C VAL A 103 11.14 14.89 10.95
N GLY A 104 11.03 15.98 11.68
CA GLY A 104 11.30 17.33 11.21
C GLY A 104 10.14 17.95 10.42
N SER A 105 10.43 18.57 9.28
CA SER A 105 9.47 19.37 8.52
C SER A 105 8.93 18.64 7.30
N VAL A 106 7.62 18.43 7.24
CA VAL A 106 6.90 17.89 6.06
C VAL A 106 7.05 18.84 4.86
N SER A 107 6.92 20.13 5.08
CA SER A 107 7.05 21.12 4.01
C SER A 107 8.47 21.18 3.44
N GLY A 108 9.49 20.98 4.28
CA GLY A 108 10.89 21.00 3.88
C GLY A 108 11.38 22.35 3.33
N SER A 109 10.56 23.42 3.43
CA SER A 109 10.86 24.72 2.80
C SER A 109 11.91 25.52 3.58
N THR A 110 11.96 25.37 4.90
CA THR A 110 12.83 26.17 5.80
C THR A 110 13.64 25.35 6.77
N SER A 111 13.33 24.06 6.94
CA SER A 111 13.98 23.18 7.91
C SER A 111 14.07 21.76 7.37
N ALA A 112 15.02 21.00 7.92
CA ALA A 112 15.24 19.61 7.54
C ALA A 112 14.05 18.72 7.92
N GLY A 113 13.86 17.64 7.16
CA GLY A 113 12.92 16.56 7.45
C GLY A 113 13.44 15.28 6.82
N LEU A 114 13.10 14.14 7.43
CA LEU A 114 13.42 12.83 6.90
C LEU A 114 12.17 12.21 6.27
N GLY A 115 11.15 11.96 7.07
CA GLY A 115 9.96 11.20 6.68
C GLY A 115 9.24 10.61 7.88
N VAL A 116 8.29 9.71 7.61
CA VAL A 116 7.48 9.03 8.64
C VAL A 116 7.16 7.61 8.22
N TYR A 117 7.13 6.67 9.19
CA TYR A 117 6.81 5.27 8.95
C TYR A 117 5.32 4.95 9.16
N HIS A 118 4.96 3.70 8.97
CA HIS A 118 3.55 3.25 8.90
C HIS A 118 2.72 3.58 10.15
N GLY A 119 3.32 3.53 11.35
CA GLY A 119 2.57 3.71 12.61
C GLY A 119 1.82 5.04 12.69
N PRO A 120 2.50 6.19 12.60
CA PRO A 120 1.84 7.51 12.56
C PRO A 120 0.94 7.69 11.33
N ILE A 121 1.30 7.16 10.16
CA ILE A 121 0.44 7.20 8.96
C ILE A 121 -0.85 6.41 9.17
N TYR A 122 -0.78 5.24 9.81
CA TYR A 122 -1.97 4.46 10.17
C TYR A 122 -2.87 5.23 11.13
N LYS A 123 -2.30 5.85 12.18
CA LYS A 123 -3.06 6.69 13.13
C LYS A 123 -3.71 7.88 12.43
N LEU A 124 -2.98 8.53 11.52
CA LEU A 124 -3.51 9.64 10.72
C LEU A 124 -4.67 9.17 9.83
N ALA A 125 -4.52 8.08 9.10
CA ALA A 125 -5.57 7.52 8.25
C ALA A 125 -6.84 7.18 9.04
N LYS A 126 -6.69 6.66 10.28
CA LYS A 126 -7.81 6.36 11.20
C LYS A 126 -8.60 7.60 11.65
N GLN A 127 -8.09 8.82 11.50
CA GLN A 127 -8.84 10.04 11.76
C GLN A 127 -9.85 10.35 10.64
N TYR A 128 -9.64 9.79 9.45
CA TYR A 128 -10.44 10.05 8.24
C TYR A 128 -11.29 8.85 7.80
N ALA A 129 -10.94 7.62 8.22
CA ALA A 129 -11.61 6.39 7.80
C ALA A 129 -11.68 5.37 8.93
N ASP A 130 -12.82 4.68 9.04
CA ASP A 130 -13.00 3.60 10.01
C ASP A 130 -12.27 2.32 9.59
N ASN A 131 -12.29 2.00 8.30
CA ASN A 131 -11.77 0.76 7.73
C ASN A 131 -10.35 0.95 7.18
N VAL A 132 -9.39 1.15 8.06
CA VAL A 132 -7.96 1.24 7.76
C VAL A 132 -7.27 -0.04 8.24
N TYR A 133 -6.42 -0.61 7.39
CA TYR A 133 -5.74 -1.87 7.67
C TYR A 133 -4.23 -1.71 7.49
N ASP A 134 -3.48 -2.04 8.53
CA ASP A 134 -2.02 -2.10 8.51
C ASP A 134 -1.58 -3.51 8.09
N LEU A 135 -0.89 -3.61 6.97
CA LEU A 135 -0.30 -4.84 6.42
C LEU A 135 1.20 -4.95 6.73
N THR A 136 1.74 -4.03 7.52
CA THR A 136 3.18 -4.00 7.81
C THR A 136 3.69 -5.33 8.32
N GLY A 137 4.83 -5.78 7.79
CA GLY A 137 5.41 -7.10 8.04
C GLY A 137 4.93 -8.19 7.07
N SER A 138 3.88 -7.96 6.29
CA SER A 138 3.36 -8.93 5.32
C SER A 138 4.32 -9.16 4.15
N ASN A 139 4.18 -10.33 3.51
CA ASN A 139 4.86 -10.58 2.25
C ASN A 139 4.31 -9.70 1.13
N PHE A 140 5.14 -9.38 0.14
CA PHE A 140 4.75 -8.50 -0.96
C PHE A 140 3.57 -9.05 -1.77
N ASP A 141 3.46 -10.37 -1.92
CA ASP A 141 2.30 -11.00 -2.57
C ASP A 141 0.98 -10.70 -1.85
N THR A 142 0.99 -10.58 -0.51
CA THR A 142 -0.19 -10.16 0.26
C THR A 142 -0.61 -8.73 -0.11
N VAL A 143 0.35 -7.83 -0.28
CA VAL A 143 0.11 -6.45 -0.74
C VAL A 143 -0.48 -6.44 -2.14
N VAL A 144 0.11 -7.20 -3.08
CA VAL A 144 -0.39 -7.33 -4.46
C VAL A 144 -1.80 -7.91 -4.50
N ASN A 145 -2.12 -8.87 -3.63
CA ASN A 145 -3.48 -9.43 -3.55
C ASN A 145 -4.51 -8.37 -3.12
N LYS A 146 -4.17 -7.42 -2.25
CA LYS A 146 -5.07 -6.30 -1.92
C LYS A 146 -5.32 -5.39 -3.12
N VAL A 147 -4.31 -5.15 -3.93
CA VAL A 147 -4.47 -4.42 -5.20
C VAL A 147 -5.34 -5.22 -6.19
N GLU A 148 -5.19 -6.55 -6.24
CA GLU A 148 -6.04 -7.45 -7.05
C GLU A 148 -7.50 -7.43 -6.62
N GLU A 149 -7.77 -7.28 -5.32
CA GLU A 149 -9.09 -7.12 -4.71
C GLU A 149 -9.71 -5.73 -4.98
N GLY A 150 -8.93 -4.77 -5.49
CA GLY A 150 -9.40 -3.42 -5.84
C GLY A 150 -9.01 -2.33 -4.84
N HIS A 151 -8.10 -2.62 -3.92
CA HIS A 151 -7.63 -1.68 -2.89
C HIS A 151 -6.23 -1.17 -3.24
N PRO A 152 -6.05 0.13 -3.56
CA PRO A 152 -4.73 0.71 -3.68
C PRO A 152 -4.04 0.70 -2.32
N VAL A 153 -2.71 0.55 -2.33
CA VAL A 153 -1.93 0.38 -1.10
C VAL A 153 -0.89 1.48 -0.99
N TRP A 154 -0.90 2.20 0.12
CA TRP A 154 0.19 3.06 0.57
C TRP A 154 1.38 2.20 1.00
N THR A 155 2.59 2.57 0.62
CA THR A 155 3.79 1.81 1.00
C THR A 155 5.03 2.69 1.06
N ILE A 156 6.00 2.27 1.89
CA ILE A 156 7.36 2.78 1.87
C ILE A 156 8.22 1.93 0.93
N THR A 157 9.01 2.59 0.14
CA THR A 157 9.99 2.07 -0.80
C THR A 157 11.23 2.98 -0.80
N THR A 158 11.99 3.00 -1.87
CA THR A 158 13.10 3.94 -2.10
C THR A 158 12.86 4.79 -3.34
N THR A 159 13.54 5.92 -3.46
CA THR A 159 13.51 6.78 -4.66
C THR A 159 13.99 6.06 -5.93
N ALA A 160 14.80 5.01 -5.77
CA ALA A 160 15.25 4.14 -6.86
C ALA A 160 14.26 3.04 -7.23
N PHE A 161 13.22 2.78 -6.41
CA PHE A 161 12.33 1.62 -6.49
C PHE A 161 13.08 0.27 -6.47
N ALA A 162 14.28 0.27 -5.91
CA ALA A 162 15.20 -0.84 -5.77
C ALA A 162 15.96 -0.71 -4.43
N PRO A 163 16.60 -1.77 -3.91
CA PRO A 163 17.41 -1.67 -2.71
C PRO A 163 18.53 -0.62 -2.82
N VAL A 164 18.79 0.08 -1.73
CA VAL A 164 19.84 1.10 -1.60
C VAL A 164 20.84 0.70 -0.51
N SER A 165 21.98 1.38 -0.46
CA SER A 165 23.07 1.08 0.50
C SER A 165 23.48 2.28 1.36
N ASP A 166 22.80 3.40 1.23
CA ASP A 166 23.10 4.68 1.88
C ASP A 166 22.33 4.85 3.21
N PHE A 167 22.32 3.79 4.02
CA PHE A 167 21.75 3.85 5.36
C PHE A 167 22.69 4.52 6.36
N GLU A 168 22.10 5.30 7.26
CA GLU A 168 22.77 5.92 8.42
C GLU A 168 22.14 5.37 9.70
N SER A 169 22.96 5.10 10.72
CA SER A 169 22.46 4.69 12.03
C SER A 169 22.30 5.92 12.93
N TRP A 170 21.06 6.16 13.36
CA TRP A 170 20.68 7.26 14.24
C TRP A 170 20.45 6.77 15.66
N ASP A 171 20.91 7.54 16.64
CA ASP A 171 20.47 7.41 18.03
C ASP A 171 19.14 8.15 18.20
N THR A 172 18.14 7.49 18.74
CA THR A 172 16.82 8.04 19.05
C THR A 172 16.44 7.74 20.49
N PRO A 173 15.42 8.41 21.07
CA PRO A 173 14.94 8.09 22.42
C PRO A 173 14.57 6.61 22.65
N ASP A 174 14.20 5.88 21.57
CA ASP A 174 13.85 4.46 21.62
C ASP A 174 15.02 3.52 21.30
N GLY A 175 16.22 4.07 21.09
CA GLY A 175 17.42 3.33 20.71
C GLY A 175 17.85 3.61 19.27
N LYS A 176 18.72 2.73 18.75
CA LYS A 176 19.26 2.90 17.41
C LYS A 176 18.29 2.48 16.33
N ILE A 177 18.22 3.27 15.25
CA ILE A 177 17.48 2.96 14.04
C ILE A 177 18.34 3.27 12.82
N ASP A 178 18.27 2.41 11.79
CA ASP A 178 18.87 2.69 10.50
C ASP A 178 17.85 3.39 9.60
N VAL A 179 18.23 4.55 9.06
CA VAL A 179 17.41 5.38 8.18
C VAL A 179 18.17 5.67 6.88
N THR A 180 17.46 6.07 5.85
CA THR A 180 18.05 6.54 4.59
C THR A 180 17.27 7.73 4.05
N TYR A 181 17.98 8.73 3.51
CA TYR A 181 17.36 9.83 2.75
C TYR A 181 16.87 9.41 1.37
N SER A 182 17.19 8.20 0.95
CA SER A 182 16.60 7.57 -0.24
C SER A 182 15.22 6.95 0.03
N GLU A 183 14.69 7.07 1.27
CA GLU A 183 13.32 6.69 1.58
C GLU A 183 12.33 7.41 0.67
N HIS A 184 11.29 6.70 0.23
CA HIS A 184 10.22 7.24 -0.57
C HIS A 184 8.91 6.51 -0.30
N SER A 185 7.79 7.22 -0.44
CA SER A 185 6.46 6.62 -0.32
C SER A 185 5.67 6.80 -1.61
N VAL A 186 4.94 5.76 -1.99
CA VAL A 186 4.07 5.74 -3.17
C VAL A 186 2.74 5.07 -2.86
N CYS A 187 1.76 5.27 -3.76
CA CYS A 187 0.53 4.51 -3.79
C CYS A 187 0.64 3.43 -4.87
N ILE A 188 0.61 2.14 -4.49
CA ILE A 188 0.54 1.03 -5.45
C ILE A 188 -0.86 1.02 -6.06
N THR A 189 -0.93 1.17 -7.39
CA THR A 189 -2.19 1.28 -8.14
C THR A 189 -2.47 0.07 -9.02
N GLY A 190 -1.51 -0.84 -9.19
CA GLY A 190 -1.71 -1.99 -10.05
C GLY A 190 -0.48 -2.87 -10.21
N PHE A 191 -0.62 -3.86 -11.05
CA PHE A 191 0.45 -4.79 -11.43
C PHE A 191 0.18 -5.41 -12.80
N ASP A 192 1.24 -5.96 -13.41
CA ASP A 192 1.19 -6.85 -14.55
C ASP A 192 2.15 -8.02 -14.30
N ARG A 193 1.58 -9.22 -14.10
CA ARG A 193 2.35 -10.44 -13.78
C ARG A 193 3.14 -10.96 -14.99
N ASP A 194 2.60 -10.78 -16.20
CA ASP A 194 3.26 -11.25 -17.43
C ASP A 194 4.47 -10.35 -17.76
N LYS A 195 4.35 -9.04 -17.54
CA LYS A 195 5.46 -8.08 -17.72
C LYS A 195 6.41 -7.99 -16.52
N ARG A 196 6.04 -8.54 -15.37
CA ARG A 196 6.76 -8.40 -14.10
C ARG A 196 6.97 -6.93 -13.70
N VAL A 197 5.89 -6.15 -13.74
CA VAL A 197 5.91 -4.75 -13.29
C VAL A 197 4.83 -4.49 -12.25
N ILE A 198 5.11 -3.51 -11.38
CA ILE A 198 4.16 -2.87 -10.45
C ILE A 198 3.84 -1.48 -11.02
N TYR A 199 2.59 -1.08 -10.92
CA TYR A 199 2.16 0.29 -11.24
C TYR A 199 2.03 1.09 -9.95
N VAL A 200 2.63 2.26 -9.92
CA VAL A 200 2.56 3.16 -8.77
C VAL A 200 2.14 4.57 -9.21
N ASN A 201 1.32 5.23 -8.39
CA ASN A 201 1.24 6.69 -8.41
C ASN A 201 2.37 7.23 -7.54
N ASP A 202 3.33 7.86 -8.18
CA ASP A 202 4.47 8.50 -7.54
C ASP A 202 4.10 9.96 -7.23
N PRO A 203 4.15 10.41 -5.98
CA PRO A 203 3.79 11.78 -5.59
C PRO A 203 4.68 12.87 -6.23
N TYR A 204 5.74 12.52 -6.94
CA TYR A 204 6.44 13.44 -7.83
C TYR A 204 5.73 13.69 -9.17
N GLY A 205 4.46 13.30 -9.32
CA GLY A 205 3.60 13.62 -10.46
C GLY A 205 3.54 12.56 -11.56
N TYR A 206 3.93 11.32 -11.27
CA TYR A 206 3.88 10.23 -12.25
C TYR A 206 2.71 9.28 -11.95
N LYS A 207 1.72 9.25 -12.84
CA LYS A 207 0.56 8.36 -12.74
C LYS A 207 0.86 6.99 -13.34
N ASN A 208 0.56 5.92 -12.58
CA ASN A 208 0.74 4.53 -13.00
C ASN A 208 2.14 4.27 -13.57
N ARG A 209 3.17 4.82 -12.92
CA ARG A 209 4.56 4.58 -13.28
C ARG A 209 4.87 3.08 -13.21
N GLU A 210 5.42 2.51 -14.28
CA GLU A 210 5.89 1.14 -14.30
C GLU A 210 7.24 1.04 -13.57
N VAL A 211 7.33 0.12 -12.59
CA VAL A 211 8.57 -0.19 -11.88
C VAL A 211 8.78 -1.71 -11.89
N ASP A 212 10.04 -2.16 -11.87
CA ASP A 212 10.34 -3.59 -11.86
C ASP A 212 9.79 -4.26 -10.61
N TRP A 213 9.12 -5.40 -10.76
CA TRP A 213 8.49 -6.15 -9.67
C TRP A 213 9.48 -6.62 -8.63
N ASN A 214 10.60 -7.18 -9.06
CA ASN A 214 11.56 -7.80 -8.15
C ASN A 214 12.33 -6.75 -7.36
N ASP A 215 12.76 -5.68 -8.03
CA ASP A 215 13.46 -4.55 -7.42
C ASP A 215 12.53 -3.84 -6.42
N PHE A 216 11.28 -3.58 -6.79
CA PHE A 216 10.30 -2.97 -5.89
C PHE A 216 10.00 -3.84 -4.66
N ALA A 217 9.80 -5.16 -4.85
CA ALA A 217 9.58 -6.09 -3.75
C ALA A 217 10.79 -6.18 -2.80
N ALA A 218 12.00 -6.09 -3.36
CA ALA A 218 13.23 -6.07 -2.58
C ALA A 218 13.38 -4.76 -1.78
N ALA A 219 13.08 -3.61 -2.39
CA ALA A 219 13.04 -2.29 -1.70
C ALA A 219 11.97 -2.27 -0.60
N TYR A 220 10.76 -2.74 -0.88
CA TYR A 220 9.70 -2.90 0.12
C TYR A 220 10.16 -3.73 1.32
N LYS A 221 10.84 -4.86 1.07
CA LYS A 221 11.41 -5.70 2.13
C LYS A 221 12.50 -4.96 2.91
N GLN A 222 13.39 -4.27 2.24
CA GLN A 222 14.49 -3.52 2.85
C GLN A 222 13.97 -2.40 3.76
N MET A 223 12.90 -1.71 3.33
CA MET A 223 12.26 -0.61 4.05
C MET A 223 11.26 -1.09 5.13
N GLY A 224 11.36 -2.33 5.62
CA GLY A 224 10.58 -2.83 6.75
C GLY A 224 9.19 -3.35 6.39
N LYS A 225 8.89 -3.60 5.11
CA LYS A 225 7.61 -4.14 4.63
C LYS A 225 6.39 -3.32 5.08
N GLN A 226 6.47 -2.00 4.97
CA GLN A 226 5.46 -1.08 5.45
C GLN A 226 4.37 -0.86 4.40
N ALA A 227 3.12 -1.19 4.73
CA ALA A 227 1.99 -1.07 3.82
C ALA A 227 0.66 -0.84 4.55
N ILE A 228 -0.18 0.04 4.01
CA ILE A 228 -1.50 0.38 4.54
C ILE A 228 -2.50 0.43 3.39
N TYR A 229 -3.71 -0.11 3.60
CA TYR A 229 -4.83 0.10 2.70
C TYR A 229 -6.08 0.52 3.44
N VAL A 230 -7.02 1.11 2.69
CA VAL A 230 -8.31 1.57 3.20
C VAL A 230 -9.42 0.94 2.37
N THR A 231 -10.55 0.63 3.01
CA THR A 231 -11.78 0.21 2.31
C THR A 231 -12.92 1.17 2.58
N LYS A 232 -13.91 1.17 1.70
CA LYS A 232 -15.17 1.91 1.87
C LYS A 232 -16.00 1.35 3.00
#